data_ecdf62d1ab3c53af901734ad7d91818d
#
_entry.id   ecdf62d1ab3c53af901734ad7d91818d
#
_cell.length_a   1.000
_cell.length_b   1.000
_cell.length_c   1.000
_cell.angle_alpha   90.00
_cell.angle_beta   90.00
_cell.angle_gamma   90.00
#
_symmetry.space_group_name_H-M   'P 1'
#
loop_
_entity.id
_entity.type
_entity.pdbx_description
1 polymer ?
#
loop_
_entity_poly.entity_id
_entity_poly.type
_entity_poly.pdbx_seq_one_letter_code
_entity_poly.pdbx_strand_id
1 'polypeptide(L)'
;MDDARLPAGRIVSGDDAGVIGAGAAALDAPSSDALRPDPEATDAARRRLPILALFAAQFFSLAGNAIALIAIPIIALQQTGSPLAAGVAGVFATVPLVIGGALGGVLVDRFGYRLSSIVADVASGLTVIAIPILAATTGLHFGVLLALVFLGGLLDPPGDTAKTVLVPDLAALARMPLARAAGVQSTVQRTASMIGAGIAGLAVALVGPMPALVFDAAGFLVSAVLVLAFIPRTVSASAEASATGTAGERAKDGFVAGIRFMVRSPLLLAVVLLVTLTNAIDAAGLTVLKPVYATEVLGEPGLLGGMIACFAAGALTGSAVFGWIGHRWSGRGMFAACFMLAGTPPYLAMAAGVPFPVLLVVLLCSGLAAGMLNPMIATAMYGEVPDGMRARVFGAMTAGVAASMPLGALVGGFAVEQVGLTPTLVGAGCLYFVLGASPLFIRAFSGLAAGATREDADVEGSRPAASSSAPEAAESDRSA
;
A
#
# COMPACT_ATOMS: atom_id res chain seq x y z
N MET A 1 -30.64 -35.31 57.72
CA MET A 1 -29.74 -36.27 58.36
C MET A 1 -28.39 -35.74 57.97
N ASP A 2 -27.95 -34.93 58.84
CA ASP A 2 -26.87 -35.06 59.83
C ASP A 2 -25.49 -34.92 59.18
N ASP A 3 -24.56 -34.22 59.60
CA ASP A 3 -24.34 -33.32 60.75
C ASP A 3 -22.94 -32.71 60.54
N ALA A 4 -22.80 -31.45 60.63
CA ALA A 4 -21.96 -30.62 61.41
C ALA A 4 -20.72 -31.26 62.07
N ARG A 5 -19.55 -30.60 62.02
CA ARG A 5 -18.82 -30.05 63.18
C ARG A 5 -17.45 -29.52 62.82
N LEU A 6 -17.22 -28.23 63.09
CA LEU A 6 -15.93 -27.67 63.49
C LEU A 6 -15.58 -28.05 64.92
N PRO A 7 -14.31 -28.05 65.35
CA PRO A 7 -13.89 -27.25 66.51
C PRO A 7 -12.58 -26.50 66.25
N ALA A 8 -12.48 -25.22 66.58
CA ALA A 8 -12.14 -24.54 67.83
C ALA A 8 -10.74 -24.81 68.37
N GLY A 9 -9.85 -23.84 68.26
CA GLY A 9 -9.15 -23.03 69.20
C GLY A 9 -8.06 -23.68 70.05
N ARG A 10 -6.86 -23.08 69.96
CA ARG A 10 -5.98 -23.00 71.18
C ARG A 10 -5.03 -21.80 71.05
N ILE A 11 -5.20 -20.85 71.92
CA ILE A 11 -4.28 -19.79 72.29
C ILE A 11 -3.30 -20.38 73.33
N VAL A 12 -1.99 -20.16 73.21
CA VAL A 12 -1.07 -20.12 74.34
C VAL A 12 0.00 -19.07 74.09
N SER A 13 0.11 -18.22 75.05
CA SER A 13 0.99 -17.10 75.32
C SER A 13 2.44 -17.52 75.70
N GLY A 14 3.35 -16.53 75.53
CA GLY A 14 4.38 -16.31 76.58
C GLY A 14 5.80 -16.21 76.00
N ASP A 15 6.31 -14.97 76.06
CA ASP A 15 7.64 -14.54 76.50
C ASP A 15 8.89 -15.38 76.10
N ASP A 16 9.87 -14.83 75.45
CA ASP A 16 11.04 -14.23 76.09
C ASP A 16 12.09 -13.70 75.11
N ALA A 17 12.78 -12.74 75.62
CA ALA A 17 13.82 -11.86 75.14
C ALA A 17 15.02 -12.47 74.38
N GLY A 18 15.47 -11.66 73.40
CA GLY A 18 16.88 -11.30 73.27
C GLY A 18 17.81 -12.24 72.52
N VAL A 19 18.24 -11.79 71.35
CA VAL A 19 19.67 -11.68 71.00
C VAL A 19 19.79 -10.93 69.63
N ILE A 20 20.50 -9.81 69.66
CA ILE A 20 20.94 -9.07 68.51
C ILE A 20 22.03 -9.91 67.85
N GLY A 21 21.72 -10.47 66.66
CA GLY A 21 22.67 -11.11 65.78
C GLY A 21 22.68 -10.43 64.44
N ALA A 22 23.74 -9.69 64.12
CA ALA A 22 24.01 -9.13 62.81
C ALA A 22 24.16 -10.25 61.78
N GLY A 23 23.07 -10.53 61.04
CA GLY A 23 23.08 -11.41 59.87
C GLY A 23 23.29 -10.59 58.61
N ALA A 24 24.49 -10.70 58.00
CA ALA A 24 24.78 -10.21 56.68
C ALA A 24 23.73 -10.75 55.71
N ALA A 25 22.97 -9.84 55.07
CA ALA A 25 22.11 -10.19 53.95
C ALA A 25 23.00 -10.68 52.80
N ALA A 26 23.04 -11.99 52.61
CA ALA A 26 23.53 -12.58 51.39
C ALA A 26 22.62 -12.08 50.28
N LEU A 27 23.16 -11.23 49.41
CA LEU A 27 22.56 -10.92 48.12
C LEU A 27 22.48 -12.25 47.37
N ASP A 28 21.29 -12.85 47.34
CA ASP A 28 20.99 -13.97 46.46
C ASP A 28 21.30 -13.52 45.02
N ALA A 29 22.40 -14.04 44.47
CA ALA A 29 22.68 -13.93 43.05
C ALA A 29 21.50 -14.52 42.29
N PRO A 30 20.96 -13.84 41.27
CA PRO A 30 19.84 -14.38 40.50
C PRO A 30 20.25 -15.75 39.96
N SER A 31 19.45 -16.75 40.29
CA SER A 31 19.66 -18.13 39.86
C SER A 31 19.83 -18.15 38.34
N SER A 32 20.82 -18.90 37.85
CA SER A 32 21.09 -19.06 36.40
C SER A 32 19.89 -19.59 35.59
N ASP A 33 18.84 -20.03 36.25
CA ASP A 33 17.56 -20.43 35.63
C ASP A 33 16.69 -19.20 35.21
N ALA A 34 16.90 -18.02 35.79
CA ALA A 34 16.18 -16.80 35.41
C ALA A 34 16.60 -16.26 34.03
N LEU A 35 17.71 -16.77 33.48
CA LEU A 35 18.22 -16.39 32.14
C LEU A 35 17.85 -17.40 31.04
N ARG A 36 17.15 -18.49 31.34
CA ARG A 36 16.65 -19.41 30.32
C ARG A 36 15.39 -18.83 29.74
N PRO A 37 15.35 -18.58 28.38
CA PRO A 37 14.12 -18.11 27.72
C PRO A 37 13.03 -19.17 27.94
N ASP A 38 11.84 -18.72 28.30
CA ASP A 38 10.65 -19.52 28.49
C ASP A 38 10.42 -20.41 27.24
N PRO A 39 10.36 -21.75 27.38
CA PRO A 39 10.17 -22.65 26.27
C PRO A 39 8.90 -22.34 25.45
N GLU A 40 7.83 -21.92 26.10
CA GLU A 40 6.57 -21.53 25.41
C GLU A 40 6.74 -20.23 24.61
N ALA A 41 7.45 -19.24 25.15
CA ALA A 41 7.75 -18.00 24.44
C ALA A 41 8.64 -18.25 23.22
N THR A 42 9.60 -19.16 23.35
CA THR A 42 10.52 -19.56 22.26
C THR A 42 9.76 -20.29 21.13
N ASP A 43 8.82 -21.18 21.47
CA ASP A 43 8.02 -21.93 20.50
C ASP A 43 7.01 -20.99 19.80
N ALA A 44 6.40 -20.06 20.53
CA ALA A 44 5.54 -19.04 19.97
C ALA A 44 6.29 -18.10 19.00
N ALA A 45 7.52 -17.70 19.33
CA ALA A 45 8.38 -16.91 18.46
C ALA A 45 8.76 -17.66 17.18
N ARG A 46 9.12 -18.93 17.29
CA ARG A 46 9.44 -19.81 16.14
C ARG A 46 8.26 -19.95 15.17
N ARG A 47 7.03 -20.04 15.67
CA ARG A 47 5.82 -20.14 14.83
C ARG A 47 5.48 -18.83 14.11
N ARG A 48 5.84 -17.66 14.68
CA ARG A 48 5.60 -16.34 14.08
C ARG A 48 6.69 -15.92 13.10
N LEU A 49 7.88 -16.50 13.19
CA LEU A 49 9.02 -16.12 12.38
C LEU A 49 8.77 -16.21 10.86
N PRO A 50 8.09 -17.25 10.32
CA PRO A 50 7.82 -17.33 8.88
C PRO A 50 6.95 -16.21 8.35
N ILE A 51 5.87 -15.83 9.05
CA ILE A 51 4.98 -14.75 8.61
C ILE A 51 5.66 -13.38 8.71
N LEU A 52 6.47 -13.16 9.74
CA LEU A 52 7.26 -11.93 9.88
C LEU A 52 8.32 -11.82 8.79
N ALA A 53 8.98 -12.92 8.44
CA ALA A 53 9.93 -13.00 7.34
C ALA A 53 9.25 -12.72 5.98
N LEU A 54 8.01 -13.22 5.77
CA LEU A 54 7.23 -12.91 4.58
C LEU A 54 6.92 -11.41 4.48
N PHE A 55 6.48 -10.79 5.57
CA PHE A 55 6.20 -9.35 5.59
C PHE A 55 7.46 -8.51 5.37
N ALA A 56 8.59 -8.91 5.96
CA ALA A 56 9.87 -8.27 5.70
C ALA A 56 10.31 -8.45 4.23
N ALA A 57 10.17 -9.65 3.67
CA ALA A 57 10.46 -9.91 2.27
C ALA A 57 9.63 -9.01 1.34
N GLN A 58 8.32 -8.90 1.60
CA GLN A 58 7.43 -8.04 0.84
C GLN A 58 7.80 -6.56 0.98
N PHE A 59 8.19 -6.12 2.19
CA PHE A 59 8.67 -4.76 2.42
C PHE A 59 9.90 -4.43 1.58
N PHE A 60 10.94 -5.28 1.59
CA PHE A 60 12.18 -5.03 0.86
C PHE A 60 12.00 -5.07 -0.66
N SER A 61 11.18 -6.00 -1.16
CA SER A 61 10.85 -6.09 -2.59
C SER A 61 10.11 -4.83 -3.06
N LEU A 62 9.06 -4.41 -2.37
CA LEU A 62 8.27 -3.22 -2.73
C LEU A 62 9.03 -1.90 -2.55
N ALA A 63 9.84 -1.80 -1.49
CA ALA A 63 10.66 -0.61 -1.26
C ALA A 63 11.76 -0.48 -2.33
N GLY A 64 12.33 -1.60 -2.77
CA GLY A 64 13.25 -1.65 -3.90
C GLY A 64 12.59 -1.18 -5.20
N ASN A 65 11.45 -1.73 -5.55
CA ASN A 65 10.69 -1.33 -6.76
C ASN A 65 10.43 0.18 -6.85
N ALA A 66 10.27 0.87 -5.71
CA ALA A 66 10.13 2.32 -5.71
C ALA A 66 11.39 3.02 -6.23
N ILE A 67 12.58 2.42 -6.07
CA ILE A 67 13.84 2.97 -6.62
C ILE A 67 13.85 2.87 -8.15
N ALA A 68 13.50 1.70 -8.70
CA ALA A 68 13.43 1.52 -10.15
C ALA A 68 12.42 2.48 -10.80
N LEU A 69 11.26 2.69 -10.16
CA LEU A 69 10.21 3.60 -10.64
C LEU A 69 10.71 5.04 -10.80
N ILE A 70 11.65 5.48 -9.97
CA ILE A 70 12.25 6.82 -10.01
C ILE A 70 13.49 6.84 -10.91
N ALA A 71 14.37 5.85 -10.77
CA ALA A 71 15.65 5.82 -11.45
C ALA A 71 15.55 5.58 -12.94
N ILE A 72 14.67 4.66 -13.39
CA ILE A 72 14.57 4.25 -14.80
C ILE A 72 14.20 5.40 -15.74
N PRO A 73 13.17 6.24 -15.46
CA PRO A 73 12.86 7.40 -16.30
C PRO A 73 14.01 8.41 -16.38
N ILE A 74 14.72 8.64 -15.26
CA ILE A 74 15.88 9.54 -15.24
C ILE A 74 17.02 8.98 -16.09
N ILE A 75 17.29 7.68 -15.98
CA ILE A 75 18.33 6.99 -16.79
C ILE A 75 17.98 7.11 -18.28
N ALA A 76 16.72 6.85 -18.65
CA ALA A 76 16.25 6.96 -20.03
C ALA A 76 16.44 8.38 -20.57
N LEU A 77 16.07 9.39 -19.77
CA LEU A 77 16.23 10.80 -20.12
C LEU A 77 17.70 11.18 -20.25
N GLN A 78 18.56 10.77 -19.32
CA GLN A 78 20.00 11.07 -19.34
C GLN A 78 20.73 10.42 -20.52
N GLN A 79 20.31 9.20 -20.91
CA GLN A 79 20.93 8.49 -22.04
C GLN A 79 20.55 9.06 -23.39
N THR A 80 19.32 9.53 -23.54
CA THR A 80 18.77 9.90 -24.84
C THR A 80 18.57 11.39 -25.04
N GLY A 81 18.49 12.16 -23.93
CA GLY A 81 18.09 13.57 -23.96
C GLY A 81 16.63 13.79 -24.37
N SER A 82 15.82 12.71 -24.49
CA SER A 82 14.44 12.78 -25.00
C SER A 82 13.42 12.49 -23.88
N PRO A 83 12.51 13.45 -23.60
CA PRO A 83 11.37 13.22 -22.71
C PRO A 83 10.47 12.07 -23.18
N LEU A 84 10.34 11.87 -24.49
CA LEU A 84 9.60 10.74 -25.05
C LEU A 84 10.23 9.39 -24.64
N ALA A 85 11.56 9.31 -24.60
CA ALA A 85 12.25 8.09 -24.15
C ALA A 85 11.93 7.76 -22.69
N ALA A 86 11.82 8.76 -21.81
CA ALA A 86 11.37 8.55 -20.43
C ALA A 86 9.92 8.03 -20.38
N GLY A 87 9.03 8.57 -21.23
CA GLY A 87 7.67 8.06 -21.39
C GLY A 87 7.62 6.61 -21.90
N VAL A 88 8.43 6.28 -22.92
CA VAL A 88 8.56 4.91 -23.45
C VAL A 88 9.08 3.97 -22.36
N ALA A 89 10.09 4.37 -21.59
CA ALA A 89 10.58 3.56 -20.46
C ALA A 89 9.48 3.32 -19.42
N GLY A 90 8.62 4.32 -19.15
CA GLY A 90 7.43 4.16 -18.30
C GLY A 90 6.43 3.15 -18.84
N VAL A 91 6.20 3.10 -20.15
CA VAL A 91 5.36 2.07 -20.81
C VAL A 91 5.96 0.69 -20.61
N PHE A 92 7.29 0.55 -20.83
CA PHE A 92 8.00 -0.72 -20.69
C PHE A 92 8.11 -1.16 -19.22
N ALA A 93 7.98 -0.25 -18.27
CA ALA A 93 7.88 -0.59 -16.84
C ALA A 93 6.48 -1.02 -16.43
N THR A 94 5.41 -0.42 -17.00
CA THR A 94 4.03 -0.61 -16.51
C THR A 94 3.23 -1.67 -17.27
N VAL A 95 3.42 -1.79 -18.59
CA VAL A 95 2.73 -2.82 -19.41
C VAL A 95 3.05 -4.25 -18.92
N PRO A 96 4.32 -4.60 -18.66
CA PRO A 96 4.64 -5.95 -18.18
C PRO A 96 4.06 -6.27 -16.80
N LEU A 97 3.90 -5.27 -15.92
CA LEU A 97 3.24 -5.45 -14.63
C LEU A 97 1.81 -5.97 -14.79
N VAL A 98 1.07 -5.42 -15.76
CA VAL A 98 -0.31 -5.87 -16.06
C VAL A 98 -0.31 -7.29 -16.63
N ILE A 99 0.60 -7.57 -17.57
CA ILE A 99 0.74 -8.89 -18.18
C ILE A 99 1.21 -9.92 -17.15
N GLY A 100 2.25 -9.59 -16.37
CA GLY A 100 2.81 -10.43 -15.33
C GLY A 100 1.81 -10.74 -14.21
N GLY A 101 0.99 -9.76 -13.82
CA GLY A 101 -0.09 -9.97 -12.87
C GLY A 101 -1.15 -10.98 -13.37
N ALA A 102 -1.51 -10.90 -14.67
CA ALA A 102 -2.45 -11.85 -15.27
C ALA A 102 -1.86 -13.27 -15.41
N LEU A 103 -0.56 -13.38 -15.73
CA LEU A 103 0.14 -14.64 -15.87
C LEU A 103 0.59 -15.21 -14.52
N GLY A 104 0.74 -14.35 -13.53
CA GLY A 104 1.27 -14.69 -12.21
C GLY A 104 0.51 -15.81 -11.53
N GLY A 105 -0.81 -15.78 -11.55
CA GLY A 105 -1.64 -16.84 -10.97
C GLY A 105 -1.35 -18.21 -11.60
N VAL A 106 -1.27 -18.29 -12.93
CA VAL A 106 -1.03 -19.54 -13.65
C VAL A 106 0.39 -20.11 -13.38
N LEU A 107 1.40 -19.22 -13.32
CA LEU A 107 2.77 -19.63 -13.04
C LEU A 107 2.91 -20.14 -11.60
N VAL A 108 2.31 -19.41 -10.67
CA VAL A 108 2.35 -19.69 -9.23
C VAL A 108 1.64 -21.00 -8.92
N ASP A 109 0.48 -21.27 -9.55
CA ASP A 109 -0.26 -22.52 -9.39
C ASP A 109 0.53 -23.74 -9.93
N ARG A 110 1.35 -23.53 -10.96
CA ARG A 110 2.13 -24.62 -11.58
C ARG A 110 3.42 -24.98 -10.82
N PHE A 111 4.11 -23.98 -10.26
CA PHE A 111 5.44 -24.14 -9.65
C PHE A 111 5.42 -24.08 -8.13
N GLY A 112 4.27 -23.79 -7.54
CA GLY A 112 4.09 -23.59 -6.09
C GLY A 112 4.53 -22.21 -5.61
N TYR A 113 3.84 -21.71 -4.57
CA TYR A 113 3.94 -20.33 -4.12
C TYR A 113 5.33 -19.93 -3.62
N ARG A 114 5.99 -20.80 -2.84
CA ARG A 114 7.32 -20.52 -2.28
C ARG A 114 8.39 -20.44 -3.38
N LEU A 115 8.42 -21.40 -4.30
CA LEU A 115 9.41 -21.43 -5.37
C LEU A 115 9.19 -20.28 -6.35
N SER A 116 7.94 -20.01 -6.72
CA SER A 116 7.58 -18.89 -7.60
C SER A 116 8.03 -17.55 -7.04
N SER A 117 7.83 -17.30 -5.73
CA SER A 117 8.31 -16.08 -5.08
C SER A 117 9.83 -15.94 -5.13
N ILE A 118 10.58 -17.02 -4.82
CA ILE A 118 12.05 -16.98 -4.83
C ILE A 118 12.58 -16.76 -6.24
N VAL A 119 12.06 -17.50 -7.23
CA VAL A 119 12.50 -17.40 -8.64
C VAL A 119 12.17 -16.02 -9.20
N ALA A 120 10.98 -15.48 -8.91
CA ALA A 120 10.59 -14.16 -9.34
C ALA A 120 11.51 -13.07 -8.75
N ASP A 121 11.75 -13.09 -7.43
CA ASP A 121 12.64 -12.13 -6.79
C ASP A 121 14.09 -12.21 -7.32
N VAL A 122 14.63 -13.43 -7.49
CA VAL A 122 15.98 -13.61 -8.04
C VAL A 122 16.04 -13.11 -9.49
N ALA A 123 15.08 -13.48 -10.31
CA ALA A 123 15.05 -13.08 -11.71
C ALA A 123 14.88 -11.56 -11.87
N SER A 124 13.98 -10.93 -11.10
CA SER A 124 13.82 -9.48 -11.07
C SER A 124 15.09 -8.78 -10.58
N GLY A 125 15.70 -9.27 -9.50
CA GLY A 125 16.98 -8.75 -9.02
C GLY A 125 18.11 -8.84 -10.04
N LEU A 126 18.19 -9.95 -10.80
CA LEU A 126 19.17 -10.12 -11.86
C LEU A 126 18.95 -9.16 -13.05
N THR A 127 17.70 -8.92 -13.44
CA THR A 127 17.39 -7.96 -14.52
C THR A 127 17.73 -6.54 -14.10
N VAL A 128 17.44 -6.15 -12.86
CA VAL A 128 17.74 -4.83 -12.33
C VAL A 128 19.24 -4.59 -12.19
N ILE A 129 19.98 -5.54 -11.61
CA ILE A 129 21.43 -5.40 -11.42
C ILE A 129 22.19 -5.46 -12.75
N ALA A 130 21.65 -6.09 -13.77
CA ALA A 130 22.24 -6.11 -15.11
C ALA A 130 22.34 -4.70 -15.72
N ILE A 131 21.41 -3.80 -15.39
CA ILE A 131 21.40 -2.42 -15.90
C ILE A 131 22.71 -1.67 -15.54
N PRO A 132 23.07 -1.49 -14.26
CA PRO A 132 24.31 -0.79 -13.89
C PRO A 132 25.57 -1.57 -14.30
N ILE A 133 25.54 -2.91 -14.30
CA ILE A 133 26.69 -3.71 -14.75
C ILE A 133 26.95 -3.50 -16.24
N LEU A 134 25.95 -3.57 -17.10
CA LEU A 134 26.09 -3.33 -18.52
C LEU A 134 26.50 -1.89 -18.82
N ALA A 135 25.95 -0.92 -18.08
CA ALA A 135 26.35 0.47 -18.21
C ALA A 135 27.83 0.68 -17.92
N ALA A 136 28.39 -0.03 -16.91
CA ALA A 136 29.79 0.09 -16.52
C ALA A 136 30.77 -0.69 -17.41
N THR A 137 30.31 -1.74 -18.10
CA THR A 137 31.20 -2.66 -18.85
C THR A 137 31.17 -2.45 -20.35
N THR A 138 30.03 -2.66 -20.97
CA THR A 138 29.87 -2.67 -22.43
C THR A 138 29.16 -1.42 -22.97
N GLY A 139 28.69 -0.57 -22.08
CA GLY A 139 27.75 0.50 -22.40
C GLY A 139 26.31 -0.06 -22.47
N LEU A 140 25.38 0.75 -22.01
CA LEU A 140 23.95 0.40 -21.98
C LEU A 140 23.21 1.06 -23.14
N HIS A 141 22.85 0.28 -24.15
CA HIS A 141 21.98 0.75 -25.21
C HIS A 141 20.54 0.91 -24.71
N PHE A 142 19.84 1.95 -25.16
CA PHE A 142 18.46 2.23 -24.72
C PHE A 142 17.51 1.04 -24.95
N GLY A 143 17.63 0.32 -26.10
CA GLY A 143 16.83 -0.89 -26.34
C GLY A 143 17.08 -2.01 -25.33
N VAL A 144 18.33 -2.16 -24.83
CA VAL A 144 18.67 -3.14 -23.80
C VAL A 144 18.10 -2.72 -22.44
N LEU A 145 18.15 -1.43 -22.13
CA LEU A 145 17.46 -0.88 -20.95
C LEU A 145 15.97 -1.24 -20.97
N LEU A 146 15.29 -0.96 -22.08
CA LEU A 146 13.86 -1.26 -22.22
C LEU A 146 13.56 -2.75 -22.09
N ALA A 147 14.39 -3.62 -22.69
CA ALA A 147 14.24 -5.07 -22.58
C ALA A 147 14.38 -5.58 -21.14
N LEU A 148 15.38 -5.07 -20.39
CA LEU A 148 15.60 -5.45 -18.99
C LEU A 148 14.47 -4.93 -18.08
N VAL A 149 14.01 -3.70 -18.30
CA VAL A 149 12.88 -3.11 -17.57
C VAL A 149 11.60 -3.91 -17.83
N PHE A 150 11.34 -4.26 -19.09
CA PHE A 150 10.20 -5.10 -19.47
C PHE A 150 10.25 -6.48 -18.79
N LEU A 151 11.40 -7.11 -18.83
CA LEU A 151 11.57 -8.45 -18.25
C LEU A 151 11.43 -8.40 -16.72
N GLY A 152 12.02 -7.42 -16.05
CA GLY A 152 11.85 -7.21 -14.61
C GLY A 152 10.39 -7.00 -14.22
N GLY A 153 9.70 -6.09 -14.91
CA GLY A 153 8.28 -5.83 -14.69
C GLY A 153 7.36 -7.01 -15.00
N LEU A 154 7.78 -7.96 -15.85
CA LEU A 154 7.02 -9.19 -16.15
C LEU A 154 7.20 -10.24 -15.05
N LEU A 155 8.39 -10.30 -14.45
CA LEU A 155 8.76 -11.35 -13.49
C LEU A 155 8.37 -11.02 -12.04
N ASP A 156 8.25 -9.73 -11.70
CA ASP A 156 7.95 -9.28 -10.34
C ASP A 156 6.52 -9.61 -9.85
N PRO A 157 5.42 -9.34 -10.59
CA PRO A 157 4.06 -9.57 -10.12
C PRO A 157 3.72 -11.03 -9.75
N PRO A 158 4.24 -12.06 -10.42
CA PRO A 158 4.12 -13.44 -9.95
C PRO A 158 4.67 -13.64 -8.53
N GLY A 159 5.80 -13.00 -8.21
CA GLY A 159 6.40 -13.05 -6.88
C GLY A 159 5.52 -12.44 -5.80
N ASP A 160 4.96 -11.27 -6.07
CA ASP A 160 4.03 -10.57 -5.16
C ASP A 160 2.73 -11.34 -4.96
N THR A 161 2.20 -11.93 -6.03
CA THR A 161 1.01 -12.80 -5.96
C THR A 161 1.30 -14.01 -5.08
N ALA A 162 2.43 -14.66 -5.26
CA ALA A 162 2.85 -15.82 -4.47
C ALA A 162 3.00 -15.47 -2.98
N LYS A 163 3.63 -14.33 -2.65
CA LYS A 163 3.75 -13.83 -1.27
C LYS A 163 2.39 -13.56 -0.65
N THR A 164 1.46 -12.98 -1.40
CA THR A 164 0.10 -12.68 -0.93
C THR A 164 -0.70 -13.93 -0.63
N VAL A 165 -0.63 -14.94 -1.48
CA VAL A 165 -1.34 -16.22 -1.29
C VAL A 165 -0.79 -17.04 -0.13
N LEU A 166 0.48 -16.87 0.26
CA LEU A 166 1.08 -17.54 1.43
C LEU A 166 0.60 -16.97 2.78
N VAL A 167 -0.01 -15.78 2.81
CA VAL A 167 -0.41 -15.14 4.07
C VAL A 167 -1.40 -15.95 4.89
N PRO A 168 -2.50 -16.52 4.35
CA PRO A 168 -3.44 -17.31 5.14
C PRO A 168 -2.80 -18.53 5.82
N ASP A 169 -1.97 -19.27 5.11
CA ASP A 169 -1.33 -20.48 5.63
C ASP A 169 -0.32 -20.16 6.74
N LEU A 170 0.48 -19.09 6.54
CA LEU A 170 1.43 -18.63 7.54
C LEU A 170 0.75 -17.99 8.74
N ALA A 171 -0.42 -17.35 8.56
CA ALA A 171 -1.23 -16.84 9.66
C ALA A 171 -1.77 -18.00 10.52
N ALA A 172 -2.24 -19.08 9.89
CA ALA A 172 -2.67 -20.29 10.58
C ALA A 172 -1.51 -20.92 11.37
N LEU A 173 -0.30 -21.04 10.77
CA LEU A 173 0.89 -21.53 11.44
C LEU A 173 1.27 -20.66 12.66
N ALA A 174 1.17 -19.35 12.53
CA ALA A 174 1.46 -18.37 13.57
C ALA A 174 0.34 -18.26 14.63
N ARG A 175 -0.79 -18.97 14.46
CA ARG A 175 -2.02 -18.85 15.26
C ARG A 175 -2.51 -17.39 15.32
N MET A 176 -2.40 -16.67 14.20
CA MET A 176 -2.83 -15.29 14.05
C MET A 176 -4.18 -15.25 13.31
N PRO A 177 -5.17 -14.47 13.77
CA PRO A 177 -6.41 -14.25 13.02
C PRO A 177 -6.11 -13.71 11.61
N LEU A 178 -6.75 -14.26 10.58
CA LEU A 178 -6.52 -13.88 9.19
C LEU A 178 -6.76 -12.38 8.95
N ALA A 179 -7.78 -11.80 9.58
CA ALA A 179 -8.06 -10.37 9.49
C ALA A 179 -6.88 -9.52 9.99
N ARG A 180 -6.20 -9.95 11.07
CA ARG A 180 -5.00 -9.28 11.60
C ARG A 180 -3.83 -9.43 10.64
N ALA A 181 -3.60 -10.61 10.08
CA ALA A 181 -2.54 -10.85 9.11
C ALA A 181 -2.72 -10.00 7.85
N ALA A 182 -3.95 -9.94 7.30
CA ALA A 182 -4.30 -9.10 6.16
C ALA A 182 -4.13 -7.59 6.46
N GLY A 183 -4.50 -7.15 7.66
CA GLY A 183 -4.28 -5.78 8.12
C GLY A 183 -2.79 -5.42 8.19
N VAL A 184 -1.96 -6.31 8.76
CA VAL A 184 -0.49 -6.13 8.81
C VAL A 184 0.09 -6.09 7.39
N GLN A 185 -0.32 -7.01 6.51
CA GLN A 185 0.13 -7.03 5.11
C GLN A 185 -0.18 -5.70 4.39
N SER A 186 -1.41 -5.21 4.50
CA SER A 186 -1.80 -3.92 3.92
C SER A 186 -0.98 -2.76 4.48
N THR A 187 -0.69 -2.78 5.77
CA THR A 187 0.17 -1.78 6.41
C THR A 187 1.60 -1.85 5.87
N VAL A 188 2.16 -3.06 5.74
CA VAL A 188 3.51 -3.28 5.17
C VAL A 188 3.59 -2.76 3.74
N GLN A 189 2.61 -3.08 2.88
CA GLN A 189 2.58 -2.62 1.50
C GLN A 189 2.54 -1.08 1.40
N ARG A 190 1.67 -0.43 2.18
CA ARG A 190 1.57 1.03 2.21
C ARG A 190 2.84 1.69 2.74
N THR A 191 3.38 1.15 3.82
CA THR A 191 4.62 1.64 4.45
C THR A 191 5.82 1.45 3.52
N ALA A 192 5.92 0.29 2.85
CA ALA A 192 6.98 0.02 1.87
C ALA A 192 6.92 0.98 0.68
N SER A 193 5.74 1.23 0.12
CA SER A 193 5.59 2.18 -0.99
C SER A 193 5.97 3.60 -0.58
N MET A 194 5.61 4.01 0.62
CA MET A 194 5.84 5.36 1.12
C MET A 194 7.29 5.59 1.55
N ILE A 195 7.83 4.71 2.41
CA ILE A 195 9.23 4.77 2.86
C ILE A 195 10.16 4.48 1.67
N GLY A 196 9.76 3.52 0.81
CA GLY A 196 10.47 3.18 -0.41
C GLY A 196 10.64 4.38 -1.34
N ALA A 197 9.59 5.18 -1.57
CA ALA A 197 9.68 6.40 -2.37
C ALA A 197 10.65 7.44 -1.75
N GLY A 198 10.64 7.61 -0.43
CA GLY A 198 11.58 8.48 0.28
C GLY A 198 13.03 7.99 0.19
N ILE A 199 13.25 6.69 0.41
CA ILE A 199 14.57 6.06 0.29
C ILE A 199 15.06 6.13 -1.16
N ALA A 200 14.19 5.86 -2.13
CA ALA A 200 14.49 5.91 -3.55
C ALA A 200 14.97 7.32 -3.96
N GLY A 201 14.22 8.34 -3.55
CA GLY A 201 14.62 9.71 -3.81
C GLY A 201 15.96 10.07 -3.19
N LEU A 202 16.17 9.68 -1.93
CA LEU A 202 17.45 9.92 -1.23
C LEU A 202 18.60 9.14 -1.89
N ALA A 203 18.40 7.88 -2.26
CA ALA A 203 19.41 7.08 -2.95
C ALA A 203 19.79 7.71 -4.29
N VAL A 204 18.80 8.11 -5.11
CA VAL A 204 19.07 8.78 -6.38
C VAL A 204 19.79 10.12 -6.18
N ALA A 205 19.45 10.88 -5.12
CA ALA A 205 20.10 12.15 -4.80
C ALA A 205 21.55 11.98 -4.36
N LEU A 206 21.87 10.96 -3.53
CA LEU A 206 23.19 10.78 -2.94
C LEU A 206 24.17 10.05 -3.86
N VAL A 207 23.70 9.01 -4.55
CA VAL A 207 24.58 8.13 -5.35
C VAL A 207 24.26 8.16 -6.86
N GLY A 208 23.20 8.84 -7.26
CA GLY A 208 22.73 8.86 -8.64
C GLY A 208 21.80 7.69 -9.00
N PRO A 209 21.11 7.77 -10.16
CA PRO A 209 20.08 6.81 -10.53
C PRO A 209 20.64 5.41 -10.86
N MET A 210 21.82 5.30 -11.50
CA MET A 210 22.44 4.00 -11.82
C MET A 210 22.87 3.21 -10.59
N PRO A 211 23.66 3.76 -9.65
CA PRO A 211 24.01 3.03 -8.43
C PRO A 211 22.81 2.77 -7.51
N ALA A 212 21.77 3.61 -7.55
CA ALA A 212 20.57 3.40 -6.77
C ALA A 212 19.88 2.07 -7.11
N LEU A 213 19.93 1.59 -8.37
CA LEU A 213 19.39 0.29 -8.79
C LEU A 213 20.07 -0.90 -8.10
N VAL A 214 21.30 -0.74 -7.57
CA VAL A 214 21.96 -1.78 -6.78
C VAL A 214 21.20 -2.05 -5.47
N PHE A 215 20.65 -0.99 -4.84
CA PHE A 215 19.83 -1.15 -3.64
C PHE A 215 18.50 -1.83 -3.93
N ASP A 216 17.89 -1.59 -5.10
CA ASP A 216 16.69 -2.29 -5.56
C ASP A 216 16.99 -3.80 -5.75
N ALA A 217 18.04 -4.14 -6.49
CA ALA A 217 18.47 -5.52 -6.67
C ALA A 217 18.80 -6.21 -5.33
N ALA A 218 19.41 -5.49 -4.38
CA ALA A 218 19.66 -5.99 -3.03
C ALA A 218 18.35 -6.25 -2.27
N GLY A 219 17.34 -5.40 -2.44
CA GLY A 219 15.99 -5.59 -1.88
C GLY A 219 15.35 -6.90 -2.33
N PHE A 220 15.40 -7.20 -3.64
CA PHE A 220 14.95 -8.48 -4.20
C PHE A 220 15.74 -9.67 -3.65
N LEU A 221 17.07 -9.55 -3.56
CA LEU A 221 17.91 -10.63 -3.03
C LEU A 221 17.60 -10.91 -1.56
N VAL A 222 17.44 -9.86 -0.73
CA VAL A 222 17.03 -9.98 0.68
C VAL A 222 15.66 -10.65 0.77
N SER A 223 14.69 -10.26 -0.07
CA SER A 223 13.38 -10.89 -0.16
C SER A 223 13.50 -12.38 -0.46
N ALA A 224 14.23 -12.75 -1.51
CA ALA A 224 14.46 -14.15 -1.89
C ALA A 224 15.09 -14.97 -0.76
N VAL A 225 16.10 -14.42 -0.08
CA VAL A 225 16.80 -15.09 1.04
C VAL A 225 15.86 -15.27 2.23
N LEU A 226 15.05 -14.28 2.57
CA LEU A 226 14.07 -14.38 3.67
C LEU A 226 13.03 -15.47 3.39
N VAL A 227 12.50 -15.52 2.16
CA VAL A 227 11.55 -16.56 1.75
C VAL A 227 12.22 -17.94 1.76
N LEU A 228 13.45 -18.05 1.23
CA LEU A 228 14.20 -19.29 1.19
C LEU A 228 14.54 -19.85 2.57
N ALA A 229 14.95 -18.98 3.50
CA ALA A 229 15.45 -19.38 4.82
C ALA A 229 14.31 -19.67 5.82
N PHE A 230 13.23 -18.88 5.79
CA PHE A 230 12.24 -18.91 6.88
C PHE A 230 10.88 -19.48 6.50
N ILE A 231 10.53 -19.58 5.20
CA ILE A 231 9.24 -20.15 4.81
C ILE A 231 9.35 -21.66 4.63
N PRO A 232 8.61 -22.48 5.42
CA PRO A 232 8.69 -23.93 5.33
C PRO A 232 8.16 -24.46 4.00
N ARG A 233 8.77 -25.52 3.47
CA ARG A 233 8.33 -26.19 2.23
C ARG A 233 6.94 -26.83 2.36
N THR A 234 6.56 -27.24 3.56
CA THR A 234 5.28 -27.92 3.85
C THR A 234 4.06 -27.02 3.67
N VAL A 235 4.22 -25.71 3.82
CA VAL A 235 3.13 -24.73 3.66
C VAL A 235 2.70 -24.62 2.18
N SER A 236 3.62 -24.82 1.25
CA SER A 236 3.37 -24.78 -0.20
C SER A 236 2.49 -25.93 -0.69
N ALA A 237 2.59 -27.10 -0.08
CA ALA A 237 1.85 -28.31 -0.51
C ALA A 237 0.36 -28.27 -0.17
N SER A 238 -0.03 -27.54 0.90
CA SER A 238 -1.44 -27.42 1.30
C SER A 238 -2.24 -26.50 0.38
N ALA A 239 -1.59 -25.49 -0.17
CA ALA A 239 -2.21 -24.53 -1.08
C ALA A 239 -2.44 -25.12 -2.49
N GLU A 240 -1.53 -25.99 -2.96
CA GLU A 240 -1.65 -26.72 -4.24
C GLU A 240 -2.88 -27.63 -4.28
N ALA A 241 -3.26 -28.24 -3.16
CA ALA A 241 -4.43 -29.11 -3.06
C ALA A 241 -5.77 -28.35 -3.17
N SER A 242 -5.78 -27.04 -2.90
CA SER A 242 -6.98 -26.18 -2.95
C SER A 242 -7.21 -25.52 -4.32
N ALA A 243 -6.22 -25.51 -5.20
CA ALA A 243 -6.22 -24.78 -6.47
C ALA A 243 -6.78 -25.60 -7.67
N THR A 244 -7.07 -26.88 -7.52
CA THR A 244 -7.58 -27.75 -8.60
C THR A 244 -9.06 -27.48 -8.88
N GLY A 245 -9.37 -26.52 -9.72
CA GLY A 245 -10.71 -26.39 -10.30
C GLY A 245 -11.03 -25.05 -10.95
N THR A 246 -11.17 -25.02 -12.27
CA THR A 246 -11.94 -24.06 -13.10
C THR A 246 -11.86 -22.55 -12.72
N ALA A 247 -10.78 -22.10 -12.13
CA ALA A 247 -10.64 -20.74 -11.66
C ALA A 247 -10.59 -19.71 -12.82
N GLY A 248 -9.99 -20.08 -13.96
CA GLY A 248 -9.78 -19.16 -15.08
C GLY A 248 -11.07 -18.73 -15.81
N GLU A 249 -12.03 -19.62 -16.03
CA GLU A 249 -13.30 -19.29 -16.67
C GLU A 249 -14.22 -18.51 -15.71
N ARG A 250 -14.28 -18.93 -14.44
CA ARG A 250 -15.03 -18.17 -13.41
C ARG A 250 -14.45 -16.79 -13.16
N ALA A 251 -13.14 -16.62 -13.29
CA ALA A 251 -12.46 -15.32 -13.15
C ALA A 251 -12.81 -14.38 -14.31
N LYS A 252 -12.83 -14.88 -15.57
CA LYS A 252 -13.24 -14.10 -16.76
C LYS A 252 -14.70 -13.68 -16.67
N ASP A 253 -15.61 -14.59 -16.35
CA ASP A 253 -17.02 -14.27 -16.18
C ASP A 253 -17.23 -13.29 -15.02
N GLY A 254 -16.47 -13.44 -13.96
CA GLY A 254 -16.48 -12.52 -12.82
C GLY A 254 -15.99 -11.11 -13.18
N PHE A 255 -14.91 -10.99 -13.96
CA PHE A 255 -14.37 -9.72 -14.42
C PHE A 255 -15.33 -8.99 -15.36
N VAL A 256 -15.89 -9.69 -16.35
CA VAL A 256 -16.90 -9.14 -17.27
C VAL A 256 -18.16 -8.71 -16.51
N ALA A 257 -18.60 -9.50 -15.52
CA ALA A 257 -19.73 -9.12 -14.66
C ALA A 257 -19.42 -7.85 -13.85
N GLY A 258 -18.19 -7.70 -13.34
CA GLY A 258 -17.72 -6.50 -12.65
C GLY A 258 -17.77 -5.26 -13.55
N ILE A 259 -17.23 -5.35 -14.77
CA ILE A 259 -17.29 -4.27 -15.77
C ILE A 259 -18.75 -3.93 -16.10
N ARG A 260 -19.59 -4.94 -16.35
CA ARG A 260 -21.00 -4.70 -16.69
C ARG A 260 -21.76 -3.99 -15.56
N PHE A 261 -21.49 -4.37 -14.31
CA PHE A 261 -22.07 -3.70 -13.15
C PHE A 261 -21.60 -2.24 -13.05
N MET A 262 -20.29 -2.01 -13.20
CA MET A 262 -19.67 -0.70 -13.14
C MET A 262 -20.23 0.26 -14.21
N VAL A 263 -20.37 -0.21 -15.46
CA VAL A 263 -20.92 0.59 -16.58
C VAL A 263 -22.42 0.90 -16.38
N ARG A 264 -23.15 0.06 -15.66
CA ARG A 264 -24.57 0.29 -15.37
C ARG A 264 -24.82 1.23 -14.20
N SER A 265 -23.87 1.42 -13.29
CA SER A 265 -23.96 2.41 -12.22
C SER A 265 -23.32 3.74 -12.67
N PRO A 266 -24.11 4.81 -12.85
CA PRO A 266 -23.57 6.10 -13.28
C PRO A 266 -22.53 6.67 -12.32
N LEU A 267 -22.68 6.42 -10.99
CA LEU A 267 -21.72 6.87 -9.98
C LEU A 267 -20.40 6.12 -10.11
N LEU A 268 -20.44 4.78 -10.17
CA LEU A 268 -19.23 3.97 -10.29
C LEU A 268 -18.48 4.28 -11.60
N LEU A 269 -19.20 4.41 -12.71
CA LEU A 269 -18.58 4.75 -13.98
C LEU A 269 -17.91 6.12 -13.92
N ALA A 270 -18.57 7.12 -13.34
CA ALA A 270 -18.01 8.47 -13.22
C ALA A 270 -16.77 8.49 -12.31
N VAL A 271 -16.80 7.79 -11.18
CA VAL A 271 -15.65 7.67 -10.26
C VAL A 271 -14.50 6.96 -10.97
N VAL A 272 -14.74 5.84 -11.65
CA VAL A 272 -13.70 5.07 -12.33
C VAL A 272 -13.07 5.86 -13.47
N LEU A 273 -13.88 6.56 -14.28
CA LEU A 273 -13.35 7.41 -15.34
C LEU A 273 -12.50 8.56 -14.78
N LEU A 274 -12.97 9.23 -13.72
CA LEU A 274 -12.22 10.29 -13.06
C LEU A 274 -10.87 9.76 -12.54
N VAL A 275 -10.88 8.65 -11.79
CA VAL A 275 -9.67 8.04 -11.25
C VAL A 275 -8.73 7.56 -12.36
N THR A 276 -9.25 6.95 -13.43
CA THR A 276 -8.47 6.47 -14.56
C THR A 276 -7.76 7.62 -15.29
N LEU A 277 -8.48 8.72 -15.58
CA LEU A 277 -7.90 9.86 -16.27
C LEU A 277 -6.91 10.63 -15.41
N THR A 278 -7.19 10.83 -14.11
CA THR A 278 -6.24 11.48 -13.19
C THR A 278 -4.99 10.62 -12.98
N ASN A 279 -5.11 9.29 -12.85
CA ASN A 279 -3.95 8.41 -12.79
C ASN A 279 -3.11 8.41 -14.07
N ALA A 280 -3.70 8.60 -15.25
CA ALA A 280 -2.94 8.78 -16.48
C ALA A 280 -2.08 10.05 -16.42
N ILE A 281 -2.64 11.18 -15.92
CA ILE A 281 -1.89 12.42 -15.72
C ILE A 281 -0.80 12.23 -14.66
N ASP A 282 -1.10 11.55 -13.57
CA ASP A 282 -0.13 11.29 -12.50
C ASP A 282 1.02 10.39 -12.97
N ALA A 283 0.73 9.41 -13.83
CA ALA A 283 1.76 8.58 -14.47
C ALA A 283 2.67 9.42 -15.37
N ALA A 284 2.12 10.31 -16.22
CA ALA A 284 2.91 11.27 -16.98
C ALA A 284 3.74 12.16 -16.04
N GLY A 285 3.14 12.62 -14.95
CA GLY A 285 3.78 13.42 -13.91
C GLY A 285 4.99 12.74 -13.28
N LEU A 286 4.85 11.46 -12.92
CA LEU A 286 5.88 10.70 -12.25
C LEU A 286 7.00 10.26 -13.18
N THR A 287 6.66 9.81 -14.39
CA THR A 287 7.62 9.20 -15.33
C THR A 287 8.30 10.21 -16.26
N VAL A 288 7.68 11.38 -16.52
CA VAL A 288 8.18 12.35 -17.48
C VAL A 288 8.28 13.75 -16.88
N LEU A 289 7.15 14.35 -16.46
CA LEU A 289 7.11 15.79 -16.17
C LEU A 289 8.02 16.19 -15.01
N LYS A 290 7.97 15.46 -13.89
CA LYS A 290 8.81 15.73 -12.72
C LYS A 290 10.29 15.39 -12.97
N PRO A 291 10.65 14.23 -13.59
CA PRO A 291 12.02 13.94 -13.98
C PRO A 291 12.62 14.99 -14.93
N VAL A 292 11.88 15.38 -15.99
CA VAL A 292 12.34 16.43 -16.91
C VAL A 292 12.51 17.76 -16.18
N TYR A 293 11.54 18.15 -15.34
CA TYR A 293 11.62 19.35 -14.53
C TYR A 293 12.84 19.36 -13.60
N ALA A 294 13.09 18.26 -12.90
CA ALA A 294 14.25 18.13 -12.00
C ALA A 294 15.57 18.19 -12.76
N THR A 295 15.65 17.62 -13.95
CA THR A 295 16.87 17.53 -14.75
C THR A 295 17.13 18.82 -15.54
N GLU A 296 16.13 19.37 -16.22
CA GLU A 296 16.31 20.48 -17.15
C GLU A 296 16.10 21.85 -16.50
N VAL A 297 15.17 21.97 -15.54
CA VAL A 297 14.85 23.26 -14.90
C VAL A 297 15.61 23.44 -13.59
N LEU A 298 15.64 22.41 -12.73
CA LEU A 298 16.35 22.50 -11.46
C LEU A 298 17.85 22.16 -11.60
N GLY A 299 18.28 21.49 -12.68
CA GLY A 299 19.65 21.09 -12.94
C GLY A 299 20.18 19.96 -12.05
N GLU A 300 19.36 19.45 -11.14
CA GLU A 300 19.73 18.40 -10.17
C GLU A 300 18.68 17.27 -10.14
N PRO A 301 18.89 16.16 -10.85
CA PRO A 301 17.95 15.02 -10.87
C PRO A 301 17.60 14.46 -9.49
N GLY A 302 18.51 14.58 -8.51
CA GLY A 302 18.30 14.13 -7.14
C GLY A 302 17.18 14.88 -6.41
N LEU A 303 16.84 16.11 -6.81
CA LEU A 303 15.74 16.86 -6.21
C LEU A 303 14.37 16.23 -6.48
N LEU A 304 14.25 15.39 -7.52
CA LEU A 304 13.05 14.57 -7.76
C LEU A 304 12.69 13.74 -6.54
N GLY A 305 13.68 13.18 -5.85
CA GLY A 305 13.44 12.43 -4.63
C GLY A 305 12.78 13.25 -3.52
N GLY A 306 13.25 14.49 -3.32
CA GLY A 306 12.63 15.42 -2.38
C GLY A 306 11.18 15.76 -2.76
N MET A 307 10.90 15.95 -4.05
CA MET A 307 9.54 16.21 -4.56
C MET A 307 8.60 15.05 -4.25
N ILE A 308 9.04 13.82 -4.51
CA ILE A 308 8.24 12.60 -4.27
C ILE A 308 8.07 12.35 -2.76
N ALA A 309 9.14 12.52 -1.99
CA ALA A 309 9.10 12.34 -0.54
C ALA A 309 8.13 13.31 0.16
N CYS A 310 8.14 14.60 -0.22
CA CYS A 310 7.21 15.59 0.32
C CYS A 310 5.76 15.26 -0.04
N PHE A 311 5.48 14.88 -1.28
CA PHE A 311 4.14 14.45 -1.69
C PHE A 311 3.69 13.21 -0.92
N ALA A 312 4.55 12.20 -0.79
CA ALA A 312 4.26 10.97 -0.06
C ALA A 312 4.01 11.22 1.44
N ALA A 313 4.82 12.10 2.07
CA ALA A 313 4.61 12.51 3.46
C ALA A 313 3.25 13.21 3.65
N GLY A 314 2.88 14.09 2.72
CA GLY A 314 1.56 14.71 2.67
C GLY A 314 0.45 13.66 2.54
N ALA A 315 0.60 12.70 1.62
CA ALA A 315 -0.41 11.65 1.38
C ALA A 315 -0.62 10.75 2.60
N LEU A 316 0.46 10.41 3.30
CA LEU A 316 0.35 9.68 4.57
C LEU A 316 -0.44 10.47 5.61
N THR A 317 -0.05 11.74 5.81
CA THR A 317 -0.72 12.62 6.77
C THR A 317 -2.19 12.80 6.41
N GLY A 318 -2.51 13.01 5.11
CA GLY A 318 -3.87 13.14 4.62
C GLY A 318 -4.73 11.89 4.86
N SER A 319 -4.17 10.71 4.63
CA SER A 319 -4.85 9.44 4.91
C SER A 319 -5.14 9.25 6.41
N ALA A 320 -4.19 9.61 7.28
CA ALA A 320 -4.38 9.58 8.73
C ALA A 320 -5.43 10.61 9.20
N VAL A 321 -5.39 11.83 8.67
CA VAL A 321 -6.37 12.89 8.98
C VAL A 321 -7.77 12.47 8.56
N PHE A 322 -7.92 11.87 7.38
CA PHE A 322 -9.22 11.36 6.93
C PHE A 322 -9.76 10.26 7.86
N GLY A 323 -8.90 9.34 8.32
CA GLY A 323 -9.30 8.31 9.29
C GLY A 323 -9.85 8.88 10.59
N TRP A 324 -9.41 10.09 10.96
CA TRP A 324 -9.83 10.75 12.20
C TRP A 324 -11.06 11.68 12.03
N ILE A 325 -11.16 12.41 10.92
CA ILE A 325 -12.15 13.46 10.70
C ILE A 325 -13.10 13.12 9.53
N GLY A 326 -12.81 12.11 8.73
CA GLY A 326 -13.46 11.80 7.46
C GLY A 326 -14.97 11.59 7.55
N HIS A 327 -15.48 11.08 8.70
CA HIS A 327 -16.91 10.92 8.95
C HIS A 327 -17.69 12.24 8.98
N ARG A 328 -17.01 13.38 9.25
CA ARG A 328 -17.64 14.72 9.29
C ARG A 328 -17.54 15.47 7.97
N TRP A 329 -16.61 15.09 7.09
CA TRP A 329 -16.24 15.83 5.90
C TRP A 329 -16.37 14.98 4.64
N SER A 330 -17.38 14.12 4.59
CA SER A 330 -17.73 13.34 3.41
C SER A 330 -18.76 14.09 2.57
N GLY A 331 -18.51 14.19 1.27
CA GLY A 331 -19.45 14.81 0.35
C GLY A 331 -18.82 15.20 -0.97
N ARG A 332 -19.69 15.46 -1.96
CA ARG A 332 -19.32 15.80 -3.32
C ARG A 332 -18.34 16.98 -3.44
N GLY A 333 -18.54 18.01 -2.58
CA GLY A 333 -17.68 19.19 -2.58
C GLY A 333 -16.26 18.89 -2.07
N MET A 334 -16.14 18.13 -0.97
CA MET A 334 -14.84 17.71 -0.44
C MET A 334 -14.10 16.80 -1.41
N PHE A 335 -14.81 15.86 -2.04
CA PHE A 335 -14.26 14.97 -3.04
C PHE A 335 -13.67 15.75 -4.22
N ALA A 336 -14.41 16.72 -4.76
CA ALA A 336 -13.93 17.59 -5.83
C ALA A 336 -12.73 18.45 -5.37
N ALA A 337 -12.80 19.06 -4.20
CA ALA A 337 -11.72 19.87 -3.65
C ALA A 337 -10.42 19.05 -3.48
N CYS A 338 -10.52 17.83 -2.95
CA CYS A 338 -9.36 16.93 -2.81
C CYS A 338 -8.75 16.60 -4.18
N PHE A 339 -9.56 16.27 -5.21
CA PHE A 339 -9.02 16.04 -6.55
C PHE A 339 -8.36 17.29 -7.13
N MET A 340 -9.02 18.45 -7.09
CA MET A 340 -8.43 19.68 -7.59
C MET A 340 -7.11 20.03 -6.90
N LEU A 341 -7.05 19.90 -5.57
CA LEU A 341 -5.84 20.20 -4.79
C LEU A 341 -4.74 19.15 -4.95
N ALA A 342 -5.07 17.89 -5.20
CA ALA A 342 -4.10 16.82 -5.34
C ALA A 342 -3.19 17.00 -6.57
N GLY A 343 -3.74 17.40 -7.70
CA GLY A 343 -2.98 17.43 -8.95
C GLY A 343 -2.75 18.82 -9.54
N THR A 344 -3.72 19.73 -9.47
CA THR A 344 -3.60 21.05 -10.12
C THR A 344 -2.42 21.90 -9.62
N PRO A 345 -2.26 22.14 -8.29
CA PRO A 345 -1.22 23.04 -7.78
C PRO A 345 0.21 22.61 -8.12
N PRO A 346 0.60 21.33 -8.03
CA PRO A 346 1.96 20.90 -8.37
C PRO A 346 2.34 21.23 -9.81
N TYR A 347 1.46 20.93 -10.76
CA TYR A 347 1.76 21.17 -12.17
C TYR A 347 1.83 22.67 -12.48
N LEU A 348 0.91 23.47 -11.95
CA LEU A 348 0.93 24.92 -12.15
C LEU A 348 2.11 25.59 -11.43
N ALA A 349 2.49 25.13 -10.24
CA ALA A 349 3.67 25.63 -9.53
C ALA A 349 4.97 25.36 -10.28
N MET A 350 5.12 24.12 -10.85
CA MET A 350 6.24 23.80 -11.73
C MET A 350 6.24 24.68 -12.99
N ALA A 351 5.08 24.86 -13.62
CA ALA A 351 4.95 25.71 -14.81
C ALA A 351 5.29 27.18 -14.54
N ALA A 352 4.96 27.68 -13.34
CA ALA A 352 5.27 29.04 -12.90
C ALA A 352 6.73 29.21 -12.45
N GLY A 353 7.54 28.14 -12.35
CA GLY A 353 8.93 28.19 -11.92
C GLY A 353 9.11 28.71 -10.50
N VAL A 354 8.20 28.32 -9.56
CA VAL A 354 8.30 28.77 -8.16
C VAL A 354 9.59 28.27 -7.51
N PRO A 355 10.13 28.97 -6.52
CA PRO A 355 11.32 28.51 -5.77
C PRO A 355 11.12 27.10 -5.22
N PHE A 356 12.17 26.26 -5.26
CA PHE A 356 12.10 24.86 -4.87
C PHE A 356 11.49 24.61 -3.47
N PRO A 357 11.82 25.37 -2.39
CA PRO A 357 11.17 25.20 -1.11
C PRO A 357 9.65 25.42 -1.13
N VAL A 358 9.18 26.37 -1.95
CA VAL A 358 7.74 26.64 -2.14
C VAL A 358 7.08 25.46 -2.87
N LEU A 359 7.75 24.91 -3.89
CA LEU A 359 7.29 23.73 -4.60
C LEU A 359 7.13 22.53 -3.65
N LEU A 360 8.06 22.31 -2.72
CA LEU A 360 7.97 21.24 -1.72
C LEU A 360 6.75 21.41 -0.80
N VAL A 361 6.44 22.63 -0.38
CA VAL A 361 5.23 22.92 0.42
C VAL A 361 3.98 22.65 -0.41
N VAL A 362 3.94 23.06 -1.67
CA VAL A 362 2.82 22.78 -2.58
C VAL A 362 2.63 21.26 -2.74
N LEU A 363 3.72 20.51 -2.94
CA LEU A 363 3.67 19.05 -3.05
C LEU A 363 3.18 18.38 -1.77
N LEU A 364 3.60 18.86 -0.60
CA LEU A 364 3.14 18.36 0.70
C LEU A 364 1.63 18.58 0.87
N CYS A 365 1.13 19.79 0.59
CA CYS A 365 -0.30 20.12 0.67
C CYS A 365 -1.13 19.31 -0.36
N SER A 366 -0.61 19.15 -1.57
CA SER A 366 -1.25 18.34 -2.62
C SER A 366 -1.26 16.85 -2.25
N GLY A 367 -0.17 16.37 -1.68
CA GLY A 367 -0.10 15.02 -1.12
C GLY A 367 -1.15 14.79 -0.04
N LEU A 368 -1.33 15.75 0.87
CA LEU A 368 -2.36 15.68 1.92
C LEU A 368 -3.77 15.52 1.32
N ALA A 369 -4.10 16.28 0.29
CA ALA A 369 -5.36 16.13 -0.43
C ALA A 369 -5.47 14.76 -1.13
N ALA A 370 -4.40 14.31 -1.79
CA ALA A 370 -4.34 13.00 -2.47
C ALA A 370 -4.52 11.84 -1.49
N GLY A 371 -3.94 11.94 -0.28
CA GLY A 371 -4.05 10.91 0.75
C GLY A 371 -5.46 10.68 1.24
N MET A 372 -6.32 11.70 1.18
CA MET A 372 -7.73 11.59 1.56
C MET A 372 -8.59 10.91 0.48
N LEU A 373 -8.17 10.93 -0.79
CA LEU A 373 -8.97 10.42 -1.92
C LEU A 373 -9.20 8.91 -1.86
N ASN A 374 -8.16 8.11 -1.59
CA ASN A 374 -8.29 6.66 -1.59
C ASN A 374 -9.34 6.14 -0.58
N PRO A 375 -9.34 6.57 0.70
CA PRO A 375 -10.39 6.17 1.62
C PRO A 375 -11.77 6.72 1.24
N MET A 376 -11.86 7.93 0.64
CA MET A 376 -13.14 8.46 0.14
C MET A 376 -13.70 7.63 -1.02
N ILE A 377 -12.86 7.24 -1.98
CA ILE A 377 -13.23 6.36 -3.09
C ILE A 377 -13.69 5.00 -2.56
N ALA A 378 -12.94 4.42 -1.62
CA ALA A 378 -13.28 3.13 -1.02
C ALA A 378 -14.64 3.19 -0.32
N THR A 379 -14.90 4.21 0.50
CA THR A 379 -16.19 4.41 1.19
C THR A 379 -17.34 4.54 0.18
N ALA A 380 -17.17 5.36 -0.87
CA ALA A 380 -18.18 5.51 -1.91
C ALA A 380 -18.49 4.18 -2.63
N MET A 381 -17.46 3.40 -2.92
CA MET A 381 -17.61 2.10 -3.59
C MET A 381 -18.25 1.05 -2.68
N TYR A 382 -17.89 1.01 -1.40
CA TYR A 382 -18.52 0.07 -0.44
C TYR A 382 -20.00 0.33 -0.27
N GLY A 383 -20.44 1.59 -0.32
CA GLY A 383 -21.85 1.96 -0.22
C GLY A 383 -22.69 1.58 -1.45
N GLU A 384 -22.07 1.53 -2.65
CA GLU A 384 -22.78 1.29 -3.92
C GLU A 384 -22.70 -0.18 -4.37
N VAL A 385 -21.63 -0.91 -4.01
CA VAL A 385 -21.36 -2.25 -4.52
C VAL A 385 -21.81 -3.33 -3.53
N PRO A 386 -22.76 -4.23 -3.89
CA PRO A 386 -23.16 -5.36 -3.06
C PRO A 386 -21.98 -6.26 -2.69
N ASP A 387 -22.00 -6.88 -1.49
CA ASP A 387 -20.88 -7.67 -0.95
C ASP A 387 -20.37 -8.76 -1.90
N GLY A 388 -21.28 -9.47 -2.57
CA GLY A 388 -20.92 -10.53 -3.53
C GLY A 388 -20.27 -10.05 -4.83
N MET A 389 -20.27 -8.73 -5.11
CA MET A 389 -19.71 -8.13 -6.33
C MET A 389 -18.47 -7.30 -6.06
N ARG A 390 -18.14 -6.99 -4.80
CA ARG A 390 -17.03 -6.08 -4.42
C ARG A 390 -15.70 -6.48 -5.05
N ALA A 391 -15.28 -7.72 -4.89
CA ALA A 391 -14.00 -8.19 -5.43
C ALA A 391 -13.92 -8.03 -6.97
N ARG A 392 -15.03 -8.28 -7.69
CA ARG A 392 -15.10 -8.18 -9.15
C ARG A 392 -15.03 -6.72 -9.62
N VAL A 393 -15.78 -5.84 -8.97
CA VAL A 393 -15.83 -4.42 -9.32
C VAL A 393 -14.50 -3.72 -8.97
N PHE A 394 -13.95 -3.97 -7.78
CA PHE A 394 -12.65 -3.43 -7.39
C PHE A 394 -11.52 -3.94 -8.28
N GLY A 395 -11.53 -5.22 -8.65
CA GLY A 395 -10.57 -5.80 -9.58
C GLY A 395 -10.64 -5.16 -10.96
N ALA A 396 -11.85 -4.95 -11.50
CA ALA A 396 -12.06 -4.29 -12.78
C ALA A 396 -11.59 -2.82 -12.76
N MET A 397 -11.87 -2.10 -11.66
CA MET A 397 -11.39 -0.73 -11.47
C MET A 397 -9.87 -0.68 -11.44
N THR A 398 -9.22 -1.51 -10.63
CA THR A 398 -7.76 -1.55 -10.50
C THR A 398 -7.10 -1.86 -11.84
N ALA A 399 -7.64 -2.81 -12.60
CA ALA A 399 -7.13 -3.13 -13.94
C ALA A 399 -7.31 -1.95 -14.93
N GLY A 400 -8.45 -1.26 -14.89
CA GLY A 400 -8.69 -0.08 -15.72
C GLY A 400 -7.74 1.07 -15.40
N VAL A 401 -7.53 1.34 -14.11
CA VAL A 401 -6.57 2.35 -13.65
C VAL A 401 -5.15 1.97 -14.07
N ALA A 402 -4.73 0.73 -13.86
CA ALA A 402 -3.40 0.27 -14.23
C ALA A 402 -3.15 0.39 -15.75
N ALA A 403 -4.16 0.08 -16.58
CA ALA A 403 -4.06 0.20 -18.03
C ALA A 403 -3.91 1.66 -18.52
N SER A 404 -4.33 2.66 -17.75
CA SER A 404 -4.17 4.06 -18.11
C SER A 404 -2.75 4.60 -17.90
N MET A 405 -1.97 4.00 -17.01
CA MET A 405 -0.64 4.49 -16.65
C MET A 405 0.35 4.50 -17.83
N PRO A 406 0.51 3.41 -18.62
CA PRO A 406 1.39 3.44 -19.79
C PRO A 406 0.96 4.46 -20.84
N LEU A 407 -0.35 4.65 -21.04
CA LEU A 407 -0.85 5.66 -21.96
C LEU A 407 -0.52 7.08 -21.48
N GLY A 408 -0.69 7.35 -20.18
CA GLY A 408 -0.32 8.62 -19.56
C GLY A 408 1.16 8.94 -19.72
N ALA A 409 2.03 7.97 -19.43
CA ALA A 409 3.48 8.12 -19.60
C ALA A 409 3.87 8.44 -21.05
N LEU A 410 3.29 7.73 -22.02
CA LEU A 410 3.56 7.95 -23.45
C LEU A 410 3.06 9.31 -23.92
N VAL A 411 1.80 9.65 -23.59
CA VAL A 411 1.20 10.95 -23.96
C VAL A 411 1.98 12.10 -23.33
N GLY A 412 2.37 11.97 -22.06
CA GLY A 412 3.19 12.98 -21.37
C GLY A 412 4.54 13.18 -22.05
N GLY A 413 5.25 12.09 -22.38
CA GLY A 413 6.51 12.15 -23.10
C GLY A 413 6.40 12.79 -24.48
N PHE A 414 5.40 12.37 -25.25
CA PHE A 414 5.12 12.94 -26.56
C PHE A 414 4.75 14.43 -26.48
N ALA A 415 3.92 14.82 -25.51
CA ALA A 415 3.52 16.21 -25.35
C ALA A 415 4.73 17.09 -25.01
N VAL A 416 5.60 16.67 -24.09
CA VAL A 416 6.81 17.45 -23.75
C VAL A 416 7.74 17.56 -24.96
N GLU A 417 7.91 16.49 -25.74
CA GLU A 417 8.75 16.49 -26.95
C GLU A 417 8.22 17.47 -28.01
N GLN A 418 6.90 17.56 -28.20
CA GLN A 418 6.30 18.36 -29.29
C GLN A 418 6.06 19.83 -28.91
N VAL A 419 5.57 20.08 -27.71
CA VAL A 419 5.18 21.45 -27.29
C VAL A 419 6.03 22.01 -26.15
N GLY A 420 6.92 21.20 -25.57
CA GLY A 420 7.79 21.60 -24.48
C GLY A 420 7.18 21.36 -23.10
N LEU A 421 8.03 21.47 -22.07
CA LEU A 421 7.67 21.13 -20.68
C LEU A 421 6.59 22.08 -20.12
N THR A 422 6.80 23.41 -20.23
CA THR A 422 5.90 24.40 -19.59
C THR A 422 4.47 24.33 -20.12
N PRO A 423 4.19 24.31 -21.44
CA PRO A 423 2.83 24.15 -21.94
C PRO A 423 2.20 22.82 -21.53
N THR A 424 2.98 21.74 -21.46
CA THR A 424 2.50 20.44 -21.02
C THR A 424 2.11 20.45 -19.55
N LEU A 425 2.90 21.10 -18.69
CA LEU A 425 2.57 21.29 -17.26
C LEU A 425 1.28 22.10 -17.07
N VAL A 426 1.11 23.20 -17.80
CA VAL A 426 -0.13 24.00 -17.77
C VAL A 426 -1.31 23.16 -18.23
N GLY A 427 -1.17 22.45 -19.37
CA GLY A 427 -2.21 21.57 -19.90
C GLY A 427 -2.61 20.46 -18.91
N ALA A 428 -1.63 19.81 -18.28
CA ALA A 428 -1.85 18.80 -17.25
C ALA A 428 -2.57 19.37 -16.02
N GLY A 429 -2.13 20.54 -15.53
CA GLY A 429 -2.76 21.23 -14.40
C GLY A 429 -4.21 21.66 -14.70
N CYS A 430 -4.47 22.24 -15.87
CA CYS A 430 -5.80 22.64 -16.29
C CYS A 430 -6.73 21.42 -16.48
N LEU A 431 -6.23 20.36 -17.12
CA LEU A 431 -7.00 19.13 -17.31
C LEU A 431 -7.32 18.48 -15.95
N TYR A 432 -6.35 18.43 -15.04
CA TYR A 432 -6.57 17.90 -13.70
C TYR A 432 -7.61 18.72 -12.94
N PHE A 433 -7.58 20.06 -13.07
CA PHE A 433 -8.58 20.94 -12.48
C PHE A 433 -9.99 20.65 -13.02
N VAL A 434 -10.15 20.57 -14.35
CA VAL A 434 -11.45 20.28 -14.99
C VAL A 434 -11.98 18.91 -14.56
N LEU A 435 -11.12 17.90 -14.54
CA LEU A 435 -11.48 16.57 -14.07
C LEU A 435 -11.84 16.59 -12.58
N GLY A 436 -11.02 17.22 -11.73
CA GLY A 436 -11.27 17.35 -10.30
C GLY A 436 -12.52 18.15 -9.95
N ALA A 437 -12.89 19.14 -10.77
CA ALA A 437 -14.12 19.91 -10.61
C ALA A 437 -15.37 19.16 -11.14
N SER A 438 -15.20 18.12 -11.96
CA SER A 438 -16.31 17.38 -12.57
C SER A 438 -17.34 16.82 -11.57
N PRO A 439 -16.98 16.39 -10.33
CA PRO A 439 -17.98 15.97 -9.35
C PRO A 439 -18.98 17.06 -8.96
N LEU A 440 -18.64 18.34 -9.11
CA LEU A 440 -19.54 19.43 -8.79
C LEU A 440 -20.67 19.58 -9.81
N PHE A 441 -20.41 19.25 -11.07
CA PHE A 441 -21.30 19.48 -12.20
C PHE A 441 -22.02 18.22 -12.66
N ILE A 442 -21.41 17.05 -12.54
CA ILE A 442 -21.97 15.79 -13.02
C ILE A 442 -22.93 15.21 -11.96
N ARG A 443 -24.21 15.05 -12.35
CA ARG A 443 -25.26 14.52 -11.47
C ARG A 443 -24.97 13.13 -10.91
N ALA A 444 -24.21 12.30 -11.62
CA ALA A 444 -23.84 10.97 -11.16
C ALA A 444 -23.18 10.98 -9.76
N PHE A 445 -22.43 12.03 -9.44
CA PHE A 445 -21.77 12.17 -8.12
C PHE A 445 -22.71 12.61 -6.98
N SER A 446 -24.01 12.88 -7.24
CA SER A 446 -24.96 13.19 -6.16
C SER A 446 -25.15 12.00 -5.19
N GLY A 447 -24.90 10.78 -5.64
CA GLY A 447 -24.92 9.58 -4.80
C GLY A 447 -23.87 9.56 -3.69
N LEU A 448 -22.76 10.32 -3.82
CA LEU A 448 -21.74 10.45 -2.77
C LEU A 448 -22.29 11.09 -1.47
N ALA A 449 -23.31 11.94 -1.57
CA ALA A 449 -23.94 12.57 -0.42
C ALA A 449 -24.98 11.65 0.27
N ALA A 450 -25.60 10.73 -0.47
CA ALA A 450 -26.64 9.83 0.04
C ALA A 450 -26.05 8.64 0.83
N GLY A 451 -24.81 8.26 0.61
CA GLY A 451 -24.11 7.20 1.35
C GLY A 451 -23.82 7.58 2.80
N ALA A 452 -23.40 8.82 3.04
CA ALA A 452 -23.08 9.34 4.38
C ALA A 452 -24.31 9.39 5.30
N THR A 453 -25.48 9.75 4.75
CA THR A 453 -26.73 9.82 5.52
C THR A 453 -27.33 8.46 5.86
N ARG A 454 -27.02 7.40 5.09
CA ARG A 454 -27.46 6.03 5.39
C ARG A 454 -26.65 5.41 6.54
N GLU A 455 -25.34 5.64 6.57
CA GLU A 455 -24.47 5.11 7.61
C GLU A 455 -24.77 5.76 8.97
N ASP A 456 -25.08 7.07 9.01
CA ASP A 456 -25.54 7.78 10.21
C ASP A 456 -26.90 7.25 10.70
N ALA A 457 -27.82 6.94 9.81
CA ALA A 457 -29.14 6.39 10.16
C ALA A 457 -29.05 4.95 10.70
N ASP A 458 -28.16 4.10 10.17
CA ASP A 458 -27.92 2.73 10.63
C ASP A 458 -27.21 2.69 12.00
N VAL A 459 -26.31 3.64 12.27
CA VAL A 459 -25.65 3.80 13.57
C VAL A 459 -26.60 4.34 14.63
N GLU A 460 -27.53 5.23 14.27
CA GLU A 460 -28.55 5.77 15.17
C GLU A 460 -29.67 4.74 15.45
N GLY A 461 -30.03 3.92 14.46
CA GLY A 461 -30.97 2.80 14.60
C GLY A 461 -30.43 1.61 15.40
N SER A 462 -29.11 1.45 15.52
CA SER A 462 -28.47 0.38 16.29
C SER A 462 -28.20 0.74 17.76
N ARG A 463 -28.51 1.96 18.20
CA ARG A 463 -28.48 2.30 19.63
C ARG A 463 -29.65 1.59 20.33
N PRO A 464 -29.37 0.72 21.33
CA PRO A 464 -30.46 0.11 22.09
C PRO A 464 -31.29 1.21 22.74
N ALA A 465 -32.60 1.18 22.52
CA ALA A 465 -33.53 2.08 23.17
C ALA A 465 -33.26 2.06 24.67
N ALA A 466 -32.85 3.18 25.22
CA ALA A 466 -32.68 3.34 26.65
C ALA A 466 -34.02 2.95 27.30
N SER A 467 -34.00 1.84 28.01
CA SER A 467 -35.16 1.36 28.76
C SER A 467 -35.62 2.46 29.71
N SER A 468 -36.70 3.14 29.36
CA SER A 468 -37.42 3.98 30.27
C SER A 468 -38.18 3.08 31.27
N SER A 469 -37.44 2.56 32.25
CA SER A 469 -38.07 2.05 33.48
C SER A 469 -38.35 3.25 34.40
N ALA A 470 -39.51 3.84 34.23
CA ALA A 470 -40.09 4.67 35.29
C ALA A 470 -40.45 3.76 36.47
N PRO A 471 -40.14 4.12 37.70
CA PRO A 471 -40.60 3.35 38.86
C PRO A 471 -42.10 3.63 39.06
N GLU A 472 -42.88 2.55 38.96
CA GLU A 472 -44.30 2.50 39.36
C GLU A 472 -44.33 2.65 40.86
N ALA A 473 -44.78 3.87 41.32
CA ALA A 473 -45.03 4.15 42.70
C ALA A 473 -46.17 3.28 43.24
N ALA A 474 -45.87 2.48 44.23
CA ALA A 474 -46.79 1.78 45.05
C ALA A 474 -47.68 2.76 45.79
N GLU A 475 -48.96 2.75 45.50
CA GLU A 475 -49.99 3.35 46.34
C GLU A 475 -50.78 2.19 46.94
N SER A 476 -50.40 1.85 48.19
CA SER A 476 -51.15 0.95 49.03
C SER A 476 -52.05 1.75 49.97
N ASP A 477 -53.33 1.47 49.87
CA ASP A 477 -54.16 1.12 51.01
C ASP A 477 -54.27 2.13 52.16
N ARG A 478 -55.43 2.75 52.24
CA ARG A 478 -56.12 3.06 53.51
C ARG A 478 -57.60 3.16 53.31
N SER A 479 -58.25 2.35 54.04
CA SER A 479 -59.55 2.48 54.76
C SER A 479 -60.55 1.37 54.53
N ALA A 480 -60.77 0.85 55.60
CA ALA A 480 -61.86 0.39 56.48
C ALA A 480 -62.35 -0.96 56.25
#